data_33a3e8d46ca124be252c43172facf957
#
_entry.id   33a3e8d46ca124be252c43172facf957
#
_cell.length_a   1.000
_cell.length_b   1.000
_cell.length_c   1.000
_cell.angle_alpha   90.00
_cell.angle_beta   90.00
_cell.angle_gamma   90.00
#
_symmetry.space_group_name_H-M   'P 1'
#
loop_
_entity.id
_entity.type
_entity.pdbx_description
1 polymer ?
#
loop_
_entity_poly.entity_id
_entity_poly.type
_entity_poly.pdbx_seq_one_letter_code
_entity_poly.pdbx_strand_id
1 'polypeptide(L)'
;KLKHLFERSFTYLFIVAIPISIGIAVLANDIVLEVYTETFLPSVLPLQILITGLTFSFISFLVGAFLNACDRQVTQTSIFGVVMVVNICCNIFLLPRYGVVGAASAALISDVLLVCLGWWFVPQVIVVSYRYIISVILRVGFSGVVMGLLVWYINQYVYFLVAIAFGVLI
;
A
#
# COMPACT_ATOMS: atom_id res chain seq x y z
N LYS A 1 8.85 17.16 21.30
CA LYS A 1 8.45 17.74 20.00
C LYS A 1 8.56 16.70 18.86
N LEU A 2 9.71 16.00 18.73
CA LEU A 2 9.96 15.04 17.64
C LEU A 2 8.94 13.89 17.60
N LYS A 3 8.62 13.30 18.75
CA LYS A 3 7.60 12.25 18.89
C LYS A 3 6.25 12.69 18.32
N HIS A 4 5.75 13.87 18.70
CA HIS A 4 4.46 14.37 18.22
C HIS A 4 4.44 14.64 16.72
N LEU A 5 5.57 15.10 16.16
CA LEU A 5 5.70 15.26 14.71
C LEU A 5 5.61 13.92 14.00
N PHE A 6 6.35 12.91 14.48
CA PHE A 6 6.32 11.56 13.91
C PHE A 6 4.91 10.94 13.97
N GLU A 7 4.26 10.96 15.14
CA GLU A 7 2.92 10.42 15.34
C GLU A 7 1.86 11.11 14.47
N ARG A 8 1.94 12.44 14.32
CA ARG A 8 1.03 13.20 13.44
C ARG A 8 1.29 12.89 11.96
N SER A 9 2.54 12.88 11.53
CA SER A 9 2.90 12.54 10.15
C SER A 9 2.45 11.12 9.81
N PHE A 10 2.64 10.17 10.72
CA PHE A 10 2.12 8.80 10.57
C PHE A 10 0.61 8.80 10.37
N THR A 11 -0.12 9.55 11.20
CA THR A 11 -1.57 9.63 11.09
C THR A 11 -2.03 10.21 9.76
N TYR A 12 -1.44 11.31 9.32
CA TYR A 12 -1.82 11.94 8.05
C TYR A 12 -1.52 11.04 6.85
N LEU A 13 -0.34 10.43 6.81
CA LEU A 13 0.02 9.50 5.73
C LEU A 13 -0.91 8.29 5.70
N PHE A 14 -1.30 7.76 6.85
CA PHE A 14 -2.19 6.61 6.95
C PHE A 14 -3.62 6.95 6.50
N ILE A 15 -4.12 8.14 6.88
CA ILE A 15 -5.44 8.64 6.45
C ILE A 15 -5.52 8.78 4.92
N VAL A 16 -4.41 9.12 4.27
CA VAL A 16 -4.36 9.25 2.81
C VAL A 16 -4.10 7.91 2.13
N ALA A 17 -3.15 7.13 2.63
CA ALA A 17 -2.71 5.89 2.01
C ALA A 17 -3.80 4.81 1.98
N ILE A 18 -4.51 4.60 3.09
CA ILE A 18 -5.50 3.52 3.22
C ILE A 18 -6.69 3.69 2.27
N PRO A 19 -7.38 4.86 2.21
CA PRO A 19 -8.47 5.04 1.27
C PRO A 19 -8.04 4.89 -0.19
N ILE A 20 -6.88 5.44 -0.55
CA ILE A 20 -6.34 5.31 -1.91
C ILE A 20 -6.07 3.84 -2.24
N SER A 21 -5.38 3.11 -1.35
CA SER A 21 -5.04 1.70 -1.58
C SER A 21 -6.29 0.84 -1.70
N ILE A 22 -7.27 1.01 -0.81
CA ILE A 22 -8.51 0.24 -0.83
C ILE A 22 -9.36 0.62 -2.05
N GLY A 23 -9.50 1.92 -2.33
CA GLY A 23 -10.29 2.39 -3.47
C GLY A 23 -9.78 1.83 -4.80
N ILE A 24 -8.47 1.94 -5.05
CA ILE A 24 -7.87 1.40 -6.27
C ILE A 24 -7.92 -0.13 -6.29
N ALA A 25 -7.70 -0.81 -5.16
CA ALA A 25 -7.76 -2.27 -5.10
C ALA A 25 -9.16 -2.82 -5.41
N VAL A 26 -10.21 -2.14 -4.94
CA VAL A 26 -11.62 -2.50 -5.22
C VAL A 26 -11.97 -2.24 -6.67
N LEU A 27 -11.56 -1.09 -7.22
CA LEU A 27 -11.85 -0.67 -8.59
C LEU A 27 -10.82 -1.18 -9.62
N ALA A 28 -9.82 -1.98 -9.22
CA ALA A 28 -8.72 -2.41 -10.08
C ALA A 28 -9.20 -3.08 -11.38
N ASN A 29 -10.26 -3.89 -11.31
CA ASN A 29 -10.82 -4.55 -12.48
C ASN A 29 -11.40 -3.53 -13.47
N ASP A 30 -12.18 -2.58 -12.97
CA ASP A 30 -12.85 -1.56 -13.78
C ASP A 30 -11.82 -0.59 -14.38
N ILE A 31 -10.82 -0.20 -13.58
CA ILE A 31 -9.72 0.65 -14.04
C ILE A 31 -8.97 -0.02 -15.20
N VAL A 32 -8.67 -1.31 -15.10
CA VAL A 32 -7.95 -2.03 -16.16
C VAL A 32 -8.82 -2.18 -17.41
N LEU A 33 -10.10 -2.46 -17.27
CA LEU A 33 -11.02 -2.58 -18.41
C LEU A 33 -11.23 -1.25 -19.13
N GLU A 34 -11.46 -0.17 -18.38
CA GLU A 34 -11.74 1.15 -18.95
C GLU A 34 -10.50 1.81 -19.59
N VAL A 35 -9.32 1.63 -18.98
CA VAL A 35 -8.08 2.29 -19.44
C VAL A 35 -7.36 1.48 -20.50
N TYR A 36 -7.36 0.14 -20.38
CA TYR A 36 -6.51 -0.69 -21.23
C TYR A 36 -7.29 -1.59 -22.20
N THR A 37 -8.17 -2.38 -21.85
CA THR A 37 -8.95 -3.37 -22.59
C THR A 37 -8.89 -4.73 -21.93
N GLU A 38 -9.74 -5.65 -22.37
CA GLU A 38 -9.83 -7.02 -21.83
C GLU A 38 -8.53 -7.82 -21.90
N THR A 39 -7.65 -7.51 -22.86
CA THR A 39 -6.34 -8.17 -23.03
C THR A 39 -5.45 -8.01 -21.80
N PHE A 40 -5.64 -6.94 -21.00
CA PHE A 40 -4.85 -6.63 -19.82
C PHE A 40 -5.48 -7.10 -18.51
N LEU A 41 -6.59 -7.84 -18.53
CA LEU A 41 -7.22 -8.42 -17.33
C LEU A 41 -6.24 -9.18 -16.40
N PRO A 42 -5.23 -9.92 -16.92
CA PRO A 42 -4.24 -10.56 -16.05
C PRO A 42 -3.42 -9.59 -15.20
N SER A 43 -3.43 -8.29 -15.52
CA SER A 43 -2.72 -7.25 -14.75
C SER A 43 -3.50 -6.74 -13.53
N VAL A 44 -4.77 -7.12 -13.38
CA VAL A 44 -5.60 -6.73 -12.22
C VAL A 44 -4.98 -7.22 -10.92
N LEU A 45 -4.61 -8.49 -10.84
CA LEU A 45 -4.02 -9.08 -9.64
C LEU A 45 -2.67 -8.43 -9.27
N PRO A 46 -1.69 -8.26 -10.19
CA PRO A 46 -0.50 -7.48 -9.93
C PRO A 46 -0.79 -6.06 -9.43
N LEU A 47 -1.75 -5.37 -10.02
CA LEU A 47 -2.14 -4.01 -9.60
C LEU A 47 -2.66 -4.01 -8.15
N GLN A 48 -3.53 -4.96 -7.78
CA GLN A 48 -4.03 -5.09 -6.42
C GLN A 48 -2.92 -5.36 -5.40
N ILE A 49 -1.95 -6.19 -5.76
CA ILE A 49 -0.78 -6.47 -4.89
C ILE A 49 0.06 -5.21 -4.71
N LEU A 50 0.39 -4.51 -5.79
CA LEU A 50 1.22 -3.31 -5.75
C LEU A 50 0.54 -2.17 -4.99
N ILE A 51 -0.75 -1.96 -5.20
CA ILE A 51 -1.46 -0.89 -4.49
C ILE A 51 -1.60 -1.17 -2.99
N THR A 52 -1.67 -2.44 -2.59
CA THR A 52 -1.59 -2.83 -1.17
C THR A 52 -0.21 -2.46 -0.61
N GLY A 53 0.86 -2.64 -1.38
CA GLY A 53 2.24 -2.22 -1.04
C GLY A 53 2.37 -0.72 -0.82
N LEU A 54 1.55 0.10 -1.48
CA LEU A 54 1.59 1.57 -1.34
C LEU A 54 1.46 2.02 0.12
N THR A 55 0.59 1.39 0.91
CA THR A 55 0.43 1.71 2.34
C THR A 55 1.74 1.51 3.11
N PHE A 56 2.46 0.42 2.83
CA PHE A 56 3.76 0.13 3.45
C PHE A 56 4.84 1.10 2.95
N SER A 57 4.83 1.46 1.68
CA SER A 57 5.74 2.45 1.08
C SER A 57 5.60 3.82 1.75
N PHE A 58 4.38 4.30 2.04
CA PHE A 58 4.18 5.55 2.78
C PHE A 58 4.78 5.51 4.19
N ILE A 59 4.63 4.38 4.89
CA ILE A 59 5.22 4.20 6.22
C ILE A 59 6.75 4.18 6.13
N SER A 60 7.30 3.45 5.17
CA SER A 60 8.75 3.36 4.93
C SER A 60 9.36 4.72 4.62
N PHE A 61 8.65 5.53 3.81
CA PHE A 61 9.06 6.90 3.51
C PHE A 61 9.13 7.78 4.76
N LEU A 62 8.12 7.69 5.63
CA LEU A 62 8.11 8.41 6.91
C LEU A 62 9.28 7.99 7.80
N VAL A 63 9.50 6.67 7.94
CA VAL A 63 10.60 6.12 8.75
C VAL A 63 11.94 6.58 8.20
N GLY A 64 12.11 6.54 6.87
CA GLY A 64 13.31 7.01 6.21
C GLY A 64 13.58 8.50 6.43
N ALA A 65 12.57 9.33 6.24
CA ALA A 65 12.67 10.77 6.51
C ALA A 65 13.01 11.05 7.99
N PHE A 66 12.43 10.27 8.90
CA PHE A 66 12.73 10.38 10.34
C PHE A 66 14.16 9.98 10.67
N LEU A 67 14.68 8.87 10.14
CA LEU A 67 16.05 8.44 10.36
C LEU A 67 17.05 9.46 9.80
N ASN A 68 16.76 10.04 8.64
CA ASN A 68 17.58 11.12 8.06
C ASN A 68 17.58 12.37 8.94
N ALA A 69 16.43 12.77 9.46
CA ALA A 69 16.31 13.92 10.35
C ALA A 69 17.04 13.73 11.71
N CYS A 70 17.34 12.47 12.06
CA CYS A 70 18.07 12.10 13.27
C CYS A 70 19.55 11.76 13.00
N ASP A 71 20.11 12.17 11.87
CA ASP A 71 21.49 11.90 11.42
C ASP A 71 21.84 10.39 11.34
N ARG A 72 20.81 9.53 11.12
CA ARG A 72 20.97 8.08 10.96
C ARG A 72 20.90 7.63 9.49
N GLN A 73 21.47 8.42 8.59
CA GLN A 73 21.45 8.16 7.14
C GLN A 73 22.14 6.84 6.78
N VAL A 74 23.24 6.50 7.47
CA VAL A 74 23.95 5.22 7.24
C VAL A 74 23.04 4.03 7.56
N THR A 75 22.29 4.12 8.67
CA THR A 75 21.31 3.07 9.03
C THR A 75 20.24 2.90 7.95
N GLN A 76 19.69 4.01 7.47
CA GLN A 76 18.69 3.98 6.41
C GLN A 76 19.26 3.36 5.12
N THR A 77 20.42 3.78 4.68
CA THR A 77 21.09 3.24 3.49
C THR A 77 21.37 1.73 3.64
N SER A 78 21.77 1.30 4.84
CA SER A 78 21.99 -0.11 5.12
C SER A 78 20.69 -0.94 5.03
N ILE A 79 19.58 -0.40 5.54
CA ILE A 79 18.26 -1.04 5.41
C ILE A 79 17.88 -1.20 3.94
N PHE A 80 18.03 -0.13 3.14
CA PHE A 80 17.78 -0.21 1.68
C PHE A 80 18.68 -1.23 0.99
N GLY A 81 19.96 -1.32 1.37
CA GLY A 81 20.90 -2.32 0.84
C GLY A 81 20.42 -3.74 1.11
N VAL A 82 20.02 -4.04 2.35
CA VAL A 82 19.49 -5.37 2.72
C VAL A 82 18.23 -5.69 1.94
N VAL A 83 17.28 -4.74 1.88
CA VAL A 83 16.00 -4.96 1.18
C VAL A 83 16.22 -5.12 -0.32
N MET A 84 17.15 -4.38 -0.92
CA MET A 84 17.52 -4.54 -2.34
C MET A 84 18.00 -5.97 -2.62
N VAL A 85 18.87 -6.53 -1.79
CA VAL A 85 19.35 -7.91 -1.95
C VAL A 85 18.19 -8.90 -1.84
N VAL A 86 17.32 -8.74 -0.84
CA VAL A 86 16.14 -9.60 -0.67
C VAL A 86 15.19 -9.47 -1.87
N ASN A 87 14.95 -8.25 -2.36
CA ASN A 87 14.12 -8.02 -3.54
C ASN A 87 14.66 -8.73 -4.78
N ILE A 88 15.96 -8.63 -5.03
CA ILE A 88 16.64 -9.34 -6.14
C ILE A 88 16.45 -10.85 -5.98
N CYS A 89 16.71 -11.40 -4.80
CA CYS A 89 16.52 -12.84 -4.53
C CYS A 89 15.06 -13.26 -4.76
N CYS A 90 14.10 -12.50 -4.23
CA CYS A 90 12.68 -12.80 -4.43
C CYS A 90 12.31 -12.77 -5.91
N ASN A 91 12.80 -11.79 -6.69
CA ASN A 91 12.53 -11.72 -8.12
C ASN A 91 13.13 -12.91 -8.87
N ILE A 92 14.35 -13.35 -8.56
CA ILE A 92 14.97 -14.52 -9.19
C ILE A 92 14.13 -15.78 -9.01
N PHE A 93 13.48 -15.95 -7.85
CA PHE A 93 12.65 -17.13 -7.55
C PHE A 93 11.19 -17.00 -7.99
N LEU A 94 10.58 -15.82 -7.80
CA LEU A 94 9.14 -15.62 -8.02
C LEU A 94 8.83 -15.25 -9.48
N LEU A 95 9.67 -14.46 -10.13
CA LEU A 95 9.40 -14.00 -11.49
C LEU A 95 9.34 -15.16 -12.51
N PRO A 96 10.24 -16.16 -12.51
CA PRO A 96 10.16 -17.27 -13.45
C PRO A 96 8.94 -18.18 -13.23
N ARG A 97 8.41 -18.24 -12.00
CA ARG A 97 7.28 -19.13 -11.64
C ARG A 97 5.93 -18.46 -11.80
N TYR A 98 5.82 -17.19 -11.46
CA TYR A 98 4.55 -16.46 -11.36
C TYR A 98 4.48 -15.24 -12.28
N GLY A 99 5.49 -15.01 -13.11
CA GLY A 99 5.53 -13.88 -14.03
C GLY A 99 5.36 -12.54 -13.31
N VAL A 100 4.51 -11.67 -13.86
CA VAL A 100 4.26 -10.31 -13.33
C VAL A 100 3.71 -10.33 -11.90
N VAL A 101 2.88 -11.32 -11.54
CA VAL A 101 2.38 -11.51 -10.16
C VAL A 101 3.54 -11.78 -9.20
N GLY A 102 4.53 -12.56 -9.63
CA GLY A 102 5.75 -12.82 -8.86
C GLY A 102 6.55 -11.56 -8.58
N ALA A 103 6.72 -10.69 -9.59
CA ALA A 103 7.39 -9.40 -9.43
C ALA A 103 6.64 -8.48 -8.47
N ALA A 104 5.31 -8.37 -8.60
CA ALA A 104 4.47 -7.58 -7.69
C ALA A 104 4.55 -8.10 -6.25
N SER A 105 4.58 -9.42 -6.06
CA SER A 105 4.74 -10.04 -4.74
C SER A 105 6.12 -9.78 -4.14
N ALA A 106 7.18 -9.80 -4.95
CA ALA A 106 8.54 -9.47 -4.50
C ALA A 106 8.64 -8.00 -4.05
N ALA A 107 7.97 -7.08 -4.75
CA ALA A 107 7.88 -5.68 -4.37
C ALA A 107 7.15 -5.53 -3.02
N LEU A 108 5.99 -6.17 -2.85
CA LEU A 108 5.23 -6.12 -1.59
C LEU A 108 6.03 -6.68 -0.41
N ILE A 109 6.72 -7.80 -0.59
CA ILE A 109 7.62 -8.39 0.43
C ILE A 109 8.71 -7.38 0.82
N SER A 110 9.29 -6.68 -0.16
CA SER A 110 10.31 -5.67 0.07
C SER A 110 9.77 -4.47 0.85
N ASP A 111 8.58 -3.98 0.53
CA ASP A 111 7.93 -2.88 1.24
C ASP A 111 7.63 -3.25 2.70
N VAL A 112 7.09 -4.45 2.92
CA VAL A 112 6.86 -4.97 4.28
C VAL A 112 8.17 -5.09 5.05
N LEU A 113 9.23 -5.61 4.42
CA LEU A 113 10.55 -5.74 5.05
C LEU A 113 11.15 -4.37 5.40
N LEU A 114 11.01 -3.38 4.52
CA LEU A 114 11.41 -1.98 4.79
C LEU A 114 10.73 -1.44 6.04
N VAL A 115 9.43 -1.64 6.17
CA VAL A 115 8.66 -1.21 7.35
C VAL A 115 9.16 -1.95 8.59
N CYS A 116 9.32 -3.27 8.54
CA CYS A 116 9.77 -4.07 9.68
C CYS A 116 11.16 -3.66 10.17
N LEU A 117 12.13 -3.56 9.25
CA LEU A 117 13.48 -3.15 9.59
C LEU A 117 13.54 -1.71 10.07
N GLY A 118 12.85 -0.80 9.37
CA GLY A 118 12.78 0.59 9.78
C GLY A 118 12.17 0.77 11.16
N TRP A 119 11.08 0.03 11.43
CA TRP A 119 10.42 0.05 12.74
C TRP A 119 11.27 -0.47 13.88
N TRP A 120 12.22 -1.36 13.59
CA TRP A 120 13.18 -1.84 14.58
C TRP A 120 14.10 -0.72 15.10
N PHE A 121 14.43 0.25 14.25
CA PHE A 121 15.34 1.35 14.60
C PHE A 121 14.62 2.58 15.19
N VAL A 122 13.35 2.81 14.88
CA VAL A 122 12.59 3.98 15.38
C VAL A 122 12.54 4.03 16.91
N PRO A 123 12.27 2.95 17.67
CA PRO A 123 12.23 2.97 19.13
C PRO A 123 13.58 3.27 19.79
N GLN A 124 14.69 3.10 19.06
CA GLN A 124 16.03 3.44 19.57
C GLN A 124 16.27 4.94 19.61
N VAL A 125 15.46 5.72 18.92
CA VAL A 125 15.58 7.18 18.79
C VAL A 125 14.50 7.91 19.58
N ILE A 126 13.26 7.40 19.55
CA ILE A 126 12.11 7.99 20.26
C ILE A 126 11.27 6.92 20.97
N VAL A 127 10.68 7.31 22.09
CA VAL A 127 9.68 6.47 22.76
C VAL A 127 8.35 6.62 22.03
N VAL A 128 8.02 5.64 21.18
CA VAL A 128 6.79 5.60 20.40
C VAL A 128 5.62 5.15 21.26
N SER A 129 4.48 5.82 21.14
CA SER A 129 3.24 5.36 21.78
C SER A 129 2.53 4.29 20.94
N TYR A 130 2.90 3.02 21.13
CA TYR A 130 2.28 1.90 20.39
C TYR A 130 0.75 1.91 20.47
N ARG A 131 0.18 2.27 21.63
CA ARG A 131 -1.26 2.38 21.82
C ARG A 131 -1.90 3.42 20.88
N TYR A 132 -1.22 4.54 20.65
CA TYR A 132 -1.67 5.57 19.72
C TYR A 132 -1.65 5.06 18.28
N ILE A 133 -0.55 4.45 17.86
CA ILE A 133 -0.38 3.93 16.49
C ILE A 133 -1.39 2.83 16.19
N ILE A 134 -1.57 1.87 17.10
CA ILE A 134 -2.58 0.81 16.94
C ILE A 134 -3.99 1.42 16.84
N SER A 135 -4.31 2.42 17.67
CA SER A 135 -5.59 3.11 17.60
C SER A 135 -5.82 3.82 16.26
N VAL A 136 -4.78 4.43 15.68
CA VAL A 136 -4.85 5.05 14.35
C VAL A 136 -5.06 3.97 13.27
N ILE A 137 -4.27 2.90 13.31
CA ILE A 137 -4.40 1.79 12.35
C ILE A 137 -5.81 1.19 12.37
N LEU A 138 -6.35 0.93 13.55
CA LEU A 138 -7.70 0.37 13.69
C LEU A 138 -8.79 1.32 13.20
N ARG A 139 -8.72 2.61 13.56
CA ARG A 139 -9.75 3.59 13.14
C ARG A 139 -9.72 3.84 11.65
N VAL A 140 -8.53 4.10 11.10
CA VAL A 140 -8.38 4.38 9.66
C VAL A 140 -8.63 3.11 8.85
N GLY A 141 -8.15 1.95 9.31
CA GLY A 141 -8.41 0.66 8.67
C GLY A 141 -9.90 0.34 8.63
N PHE A 142 -10.61 0.50 9.76
CA PHE A 142 -12.07 0.31 9.82
C PHE A 142 -12.81 1.26 8.85
N SER A 143 -12.46 2.55 8.88
CA SER A 143 -13.04 3.53 7.94
C SER A 143 -12.74 3.16 6.48
N GLY A 144 -11.52 2.69 6.19
CA GLY A 144 -11.13 2.23 4.86
C GLY A 144 -11.93 1.02 4.40
N VAL A 145 -12.14 0.02 5.26
CA VAL A 145 -12.98 -1.15 4.96
C VAL A 145 -14.42 -0.75 4.68
N VAL A 146 -15.01 0.11 5.52
CA VAL A 146 -16.36 0.63 5.29
C VAL A 146 -16.46 1.36 3.95
N MET A 147 -15.47 2.22 3.65
CA MET A 147 -15.40 2.90 2.36
C MET A 147 -15.29 1.91 1.20
N GLY A 148 -14.42 0.91 1.31
CA GLY A 148 -14.24 -0.12 0.27
C GLY A 148 -15.53 -0.92 0.01
N LEU A 149 -16.25 -1.30 1.07
CA LEU A 149 -17.55 -1.98 0.94
C LEU A 149 -18.60 -1.09 0.28
N LEU A 150 -18.65 0.20 0.63
CA LEU A 150 -19.57 1.15 0.00
C LEU A 150 -19.24 1.34 -1.48
N VAL A 151 -17.96 1.52 -1.83
CA VAL A 151 -17.52 1.66 -3.22
C VAL A 151 -17.87 0.40 -4.02
N TRP A 152 -17.59 -0.79 -3.47
CA TRP A 152 -17.93 -2.06 -4.12
C TRP A 152 -19.44 -2.19 -4.34
N TYR A 153 -20.25 -1.85 -3.31
CA TYR A 153 -21.71 -1.91 -3.40
C TYR A 153 -22.26 -0.92 -4.44
N ILE A 154 -21.80 0.34 -4.40
CA ILE A 154 -22.22 1.38 -5.36
C ILE A 154 -21.83 0.99 -6.79
N ASN A 155 -20.62 0.48 -6.99
CA ASN A 155 -20.14 0.06 -8.29
C ASN A 155 -21.05 -0.99 -8.92
N GLN A 156 -21.50 -1.96 -8.14
CA GLN A 156 -22.43 -2.98 -8.60
C GLN A 156 -23.78 -2.43 -9.10
N TYR A 157 -24.27 -1.37 -8.45
CA TYR A 157 -25.54 -0.71 -8.84
C TYR A 157 -25.37 0.26 -10.02
N VAL A 158 -24.26 0.96 -10.09
CA VAL A 158 -23.99 1.91 -11.19
C VAL A 158 -23.89 1.16 -12.52
N TYR A 159 -23.17 0.05 -12.57
CA TYR A 159 -23.14 -0.79 -13.78
C TYR A 159 -24.51 -1.33 -14.16
N PHE A 160 -25.30 -1.76 -13.19
CA PHE A 160 -26.68 -2.23 -13.42
C PHE A 160 -27.59 -1.12 -13.96
N LEU A 161 -27.53 0.10 -13.40
CA LEU A 161 -28.31 1.25 -13.85
C LEU A 161 -27.88 1.72 -15.25
N VAL A 162 -26.58 1.74 -15.53
CA VAL A 162 -26.04 2.07 -16.87
C VAL A 162 -26.47 1.02 -17.88
N ALA A 163 -26.37 -0.28 -17.57
CA ALA A 163 -26.82 -1.36 -18.45
C ALA A 163 -28.33 -1.26 -18.75
N ILE A 164 -29.17 -0.94 -17.76
CA ILE A 164 -30.60 -0.70 -17.96
C ILE A 164 -30.83 0.52 -18.87
N ALA A 165 -30.12 1.63 -18.60
CA ALA A 165 -30.28 2.83 -19.40
C ALA A 165 -29.90 2.62 -20.87
N PHE A 166 -28.85 1.84 -21.14
CA PHE A 166 -28.46 1.46 -22.51
C PHE A 166 -29.34 0.34 -23.10
N GLY A 167 -29.83 -0.59 -22.28
CA GLY A 167 -30.72 -1.68 -22.76
C GLY A 167 -32.14 -1.23 -23.08
N VAL A 168 -32.57 -0.09 -22.58
CA VAL A 168 -33.88 0.55 -22.94
C VAL A 168 -33.78 1.37 -24.24
N LEU A 169 -32.54 1.61 -24.73
CA LEU A 169 -32.27 2.37 -25.97
C LEU A 169 -32.05 1.45 -27.19
N ILE A 170 -32.15 0.11 -27.05
CA ILE A 170 -32.17 -0.90 -28.11
C ILE A 170 -33.57 -1.54 -28.15
#